data_7545a76ae15e8814effecbf96ec1d028
#
_entry.id   7545a76ae15e8814effecbf96ec1d028
#
_cell.length_a   1.000
_cell.length_b   1.000
_cell.length_c   1.000
_cell.angle_alpha   90.00
_cell.angle_beta   90.00
_cell.angle_gamma   90.00
#
_symmetry.space_group_name_H-M   'P 1'
#
loop_
_entity.id
_entity.type
_entity.pdbx_description
1 polymer ?
#
loop_
_entity_poly.entity_id
_entity_poly.type
_entity_poly.pdbx_seq_one_letter_code
_entity_poly.pdbx_strand_id
1 'polypeptide(L)'
;MGLQGEMRLRIWDVEHGACAMVQHVNGQYGGRLAMIDSGSMDEWRPSTYIRHDLVRDRLDYLFITNADQDHMSDLHGLWDAGIAVPVLYRNPSYTGEQMRQIKRQSGPLTNDAERYVSACEQYNQPLAEPFDLHMSGITANLFWNPYPTFTNTNDLSLVIFIKYAGCKFLFPGDLERPGWRALLQRQDFREELKYTDILVASHHGRDSGFCPEVFNHCEPTAVVISDKPIEHETQRMVPDYRAVVSTKGVPVRTTGKRRHVLTTRRDGWIQITVDSTGHYFIDTEYRG
;
A
#
# COMPACT_ATOMS: atom_id res chain seq x y z
N MET A 1 -0.75 -18.35 22.92
CA MET A 1 0.09 -17.21 23.37
C MET A 1 -0.55 -15.94 22.83
N GLY A 2 -0.72 -14.90 23.65
CA GLY A 2 -1.21 -13.59 23.17
C GLY A 2 -0.19 -12.93 22.23
N LEU A 3 -0.66 -11.99 21.40
CA LEU A 3 0.21 -11.15 20.57
C LEU A 3 1.17 -10.38 21.49
N GLN A 4 2.40 -10.21 21.06
CA GLN A 4 3.44 -9.43 21.78
C GLN A 4 4.08 -8.45 20.81
N GLY A 5 4.49 -7.28 21.32
CA GLY A 5 5.13 -6.25 20.52
C GLY A 5 4.15 -5.33 19.83
N GLU A 6 4.61 -4.66 18.80
CA GLU A 6 3.82 -3.69 18.03
C GLU A 6 4.04 -3.84 16.52
N MET A 7 3.05 -3.47 15.73
CA MET A 7 3.19 -3.25 14.30
C MET A 7 3.45 -1.77 14.05
N ARG A 8 4.42 -1.47 13.21
CA ARG A 8 4.65 -0.14 12.62
C ARG A 8 4.37 -0.18 11.13
N LEU A 9 3.44 0.65 10.71
CA LEU A 9 3.11 0.88 9.31
C LEU A 9 3.45 2.34 9.01
N ARG A 10 4.41 2.59 8.10
CA ARG A 10 4.77 3.94 7.66
C ARG A 10 4.49 4.11 6.20
N ILE A 11 3.68 5.11 5.87
CA ILE A 11 3.41 5.58 4.51
C ILE A 11 4.35 6.76 4.28
N TRP A 12 5.20 6.65 3.26
CA TRP A 12 6.19 7.67 2.96
C TRP A 12 5.60 8.76 2.06
N ASP A 13 6.12 9.98 2.23
CA ASP A 13 5.93 11.02 1.24
C ASP A 13 6.91 10.76 0.09
N VAL A 14 6.37 10.36 -1.03
CA VAL A 14 7.10 10.13 -2.28
C VAL A 14 6.52 11.01 -3.39
N GLU A 15 5.94 12.15 -2.99
CA GLU A 15 5.20 13.04 -3.87
C GLU A 15 4.06 12.30 -4.59
N HIS A 16 4.15 12.19 -5.93
CA HIS A 16 3.22 11.40 -6.71
C HIS A 16 3.70 9.96 -6.76
N GLY A 17 3.06 9.09 -6.02
CA GLY A 17 3.41 7.68 -5.95
C GLY A 17 3.00 7.02 -4.63
N ALA A 18 3.39 5.78 -4.49
CA ALA A 18 3.10 4.99 -3.32
C ALA A 18 4.32 4.24 -2.80
N CYS A 19 4.58 4.37 -1.51
CA CYS A 19 5.52 3.54 -0.78
C CYS A 19 5.09 3.45 0.68
N ALA A 20 4.88 2.24 1.18
CA ALA A 20 4.64 2.02 2.61
C ALA A 20 5.49 0.86 3.11
N MET A 21 5.92 0.93 4.37
CA MET A 21 6.70 -0.13 5.01
C MET A 21 5.97 -0.62 6.25
N VAL A 22 5.95 -1.95 6.41
CA VAL A 22 5.34 -2.65 7.54
C VAL A 22 6.41 -3.44 8.26
N GLN A 23 6.51 -3.25 9.57
CA GLN A 23 7.46 -3.96 10.43
C GLN A 23 6.80 -4.38 11.73
N HIS A 24 7.12 -5.59 12.20
CA HIS A 24 6.80 -5.99 13.55
C HIS A 24 7.98 -5.73 14.48
N VAL A 25 7.73 -5.08 15.62
CA VAL A 25 8.75 -4.75 16.61
C VAL A 25 8.53 -5.60 17.86
N ASN A 26 9.60 -6.23 18.35
CA ASN A 26 9.59 -7.08 19.56
C ASN A 26 8.74 -8.35 19.50
N GLY A 27 8.46 -8.89 18.32
CA GLY A 27 7.81 -10.19 18.14
C GLY A 27 8.77 -11.33 17.84
N GLN A 28 8.24 -12.53 17.71
CA GLN A 28 9.02 -13.75 17.39
C GLN A 28 9.86 -13.61 16.12
N TYR A 29 9.32 -12.93 15.11
CA TYR A 29 9.99 -12.58 13.86
C TYR A 29 10.26 -11.07 13.78
N GLY A 30 10.57 -10.46 14.92
CA GLY A 30 10.86 -9.04 15.02
C GLY A 30 11.98 -8.63 14.08
N GLY A 31 11.82 -7.46 13.44
CA GLY A 31 12.78 -6.94 12.49
C GLY A 31 12.55 -7.38 11.04
N ARG A 32 11.64 -8.30 10.72
CA ARG A 32 11.23 -8.54 9.33
C ARG A 32 10.55 -7.30 8.77
N LEU A 33 10.86 -7.02 7.51
CA LEU A 33 10.40 -5.84 6.80
C LEU A 33 9.55 -6.25 5.59
N ALA A 34 8.36 -5.69 5.51
CA ALA A 34 7.55 -5.73 4.31
C ALA A 34 7.42 -4.33 3.72
N MET A 35 7.30 -4.24 2.40
CA MET A 35 7.08 -3.00 1.69
C MET A 35 5.91 -3.16 0.72
N ILE A 36 5.07 -2.15 0.65
CA ILE A 36 3.95 -2.04 -0.29
C ILE A 36 4.31 -0.91 -1.23
N ASP A 37 4.52 -1.26 -2.49
CA ASP A 37 5.06 -0.42 -3.55
C ASP A 37 6.47 0.14 -3.27
N SER A 38 7.15 0.57 -4.31
CA SER A 38 8.51 1.11 -4.27
C SER A 38 8.59 2.47 -4.96
N GLY A 39 7.55 3.27 -4.82
CA GLY A 39 7.57 4.66 -5.27
C GLY A 39 8.68 5.44 -4.59
N SER A 40 9.22 6.42 -5.29
CA SER A 40 10.35 7.25 -4.85
C SER A 40 10.21 8.67 -5.35
N MET A 41 10.93 9.58 -4.72
CA MET A 41 11.15 10.94 -5.19
C MET A 41 12.66 11.20 -5.32
N ASP A 42 13.05 12.33 -5.90
CA ASP A 42 14.47 12.64 -6.17
C ASP A 42 15.34 12.58 -4.91
N GLU A 43 14.83 13.07 -3.79
CA GLU A 43 15.56 13.17 -2.53
C GLU A 43 15.43 11.94 -1.63
N TRP A 44 14.49 11.03 -1.92
CA TRP A 44 14.25 9.86 -1.10
C TRP A 44 13.90 8.61 -1.92
N ARG A 45 14.62 7.52 -1.66
CA ARG A 45 14.42 6.21 -2.31
C ARG A 45 14.34 5.09 -1.28
N PRO A 46 13.38 4.17 -1.39
CA PRO A 46 13.29 3.03 -0.48
C PRO A 46 14.54 2.16 -0.50
N SER A 47 15.20 1.96 -1.64
CA SER A 47 16.46 1.21 -1.73
C SER A 47 17.57 1.84 -0.87
N THR A 48 17.74 3.16 -0.97
CA THR A 48 18.71 3.93 -0.17
C THR A 48 18.38 3.84 1.32
N TYR A 49 17.11 4.05 1.68
CA TYR A 49 16.65 3.97 3.06
C TYR A 49 16.89 2.59 3.67
N ILE A 50 16.52 1.52 2.98
CA ILE A 50 16.73 0.14 3.45
C ILE A 50 18.23 -0.15 3.62
N ARG A 51 19.05 0.24 2.65
CA ARG A 51 20.47 -0.08 2.63
C ARG A 51 21.27 0.72 3.66
N HIS A 52 21.01 2.01 3.79
CA HIS A 52 21.85 2.93 4.55
C HIS A 52 21.25 3.33 5.90
N ASP A 53 19.94 3.59 5.98
CA ASP A 53 19.31 4.01 7.24
C ASP A 53 18.93 2.81 8.11
N LEU A 54 18.35 1.76 7.50
CA LEU A 54 18.04 0.52 8.21
C LEU A 54 19.22 -0.45 8.29
N VAL A 55 20.29 -0.20 7.51
CA VAL A 55 21.50 -1.04 7.41
C VAL A 55 21.12 -2.49 7.10
N ARG A 56 20.29 -2.69 6.08
CA ARG A 56 19.80 -4.01 5.66
C ARG A 56 20.17 -4.30 4.21
N ASP A 57 20.35 -5.57 3.94
CA ASP A 57 20.54 -6.15 2.59
C ASP A 57 19.36 -7.05 2.19
N ARG A 58 18.27 -7.01 2.95
CA ARG A 58 17.09 -7.84 2.73
C ARG A 58 15.80 -7.05 3.00
N LEU A 59 14.88 -7.13 2.03
CA LEU A 59 13.47 -6.81 2.15
C LEU A 59 12.71 -8.13 2.14
N ASP A 60 12.13 -8.55 3.27
CA ASP A 60 11.56 -9.89 3.41
C ASP A 60 10.34 -10.11 2.52
N TYR A 61 9.51 -9.07 2.36
CA TYR A 61 8.31 -9.10 1.53
C TYR A 61 8.15 -7.81 0.73
N LEU A 62 7.90 -7.94 -0.56
CA LEU A 62 7.51 -6.84 -1.43
C LEU A 62 6.12 -7.12 -1.98
N PHE A 63 5.22 -6.15 -1.86
CA PHE A 63 3.93 -6.13 -2.51
C PHE A 63 3.96 -5.04 -3.57
N ILE A 64 3.63 -5.35 -4.81
CA ILE A 64 3.41 -4.35 -5.87
C ILE A 64 1.92 -4.30 -6.15
N THR A 65 1.30 -3.17 -5.79
CA THR A 65 -0.14 -2.98 -5.96
C THR A 65 -0.49 -2.68 -7.40
N ASN A 66 0.30 -1.82 -8.06
CA ASN A 66 0.07 -1.40 -9.43
C ASN A 66 1.39 -1.47 -10.24
N ALA A 67 1.28 -1.76 -11.53
CA ALA A 67 2.42 -1.82 -12.45
C ALA A 67 2.77 -0.46 -13.08
N ASP A 68 2.29 0.66 -12.55
CA ASP A 68 2.63 1.99 -13.03
C ASP A 68 3.91 2.52 -12.38
N GLN A 69 4.58 3.45 -13.05
CA GLN A 69 5.93 3.88 -12.71
C GLN A 69 6.02 4.44 -11.28
N ASP A 70 5.02 5.17 -10.85
CA ASP A 70 4.96 5.83 -9.56
C ASP A 70 4.75 4.85 -8.37
N HIS A 71 4.38 3.59 -8.65
CA HIS A 71 4.36 2.50 -7.67
C HIS A 71 5.65 1.67 -7.64
N MET A 72 6.55 1.85 -8.61
CA MET A 72 7.75 1.03 -8.73
C MET A 72 8.98 1.82 -9.19
N SER A 73 8.99 3.14 -9.00
CA SER A 73 10.06 4.02 -9.50
C SER A 73 11.44 3.80 -8.88
N ASP A 74 11.55 2.96 -7.85
CA ASP A 74 12.82 2.48 -7.27
C ASP A 74 12.91 0.94 -7.24
N LEU A 75 12.09 0.26 -8.03
CA LEU A 75 12.12 -1.20 -8.06
C LEU A 75 13.48 -1.72 -8.58
N HIS A 76 14.00 -1.09 -9.64
CA HIS A 76 15.34 -1.41 -10.15
C HIS A 76 16.41 -1.09 -9.09
N GLY A 77 16.30 0.02 -8.39
CA GLY A 77 17.21 0.44 -7.34
C GLY A 77 17.36 -0.53 -6.18
N LEU A 78 16.31 -1.29 -5.83
CA LEU A 78 16.41 -2.35 -4.82
C LEU A 78 17.45 -3.41 -5.20
N TRP A 79 17.43 -3.87 -6.46
CA TRP A 79 18.38 -4.86 -6.94
C TRP A 79 19.78 -4.28 -7.12
N ASP A 80 19.89 -3.05 -7.61
CA ASP A 80 21.19 -2.37 -7.77
C ASP A 80 21.88 -2.13 -6.44
N ALA A 81 21.11 -1.86 -5.37
CA ALA A 81 21.61 -1.74 -4.01
C ALA A 81 21.97 -3.11 -3.36
N GLY A 82 21.78 -4.23 -4.08
CA GLY A 82 22.04 -5.57 -3.57
C GLY A 82 21.06 -6.00 -2.48
N ILE A 83 19.82 -5.48 -2.49
CA ILE A 83 18.80 -5.87 -1.53
C ILE A 83 18.10 -7.13 -2.02
N ALA A 84 18.22 -8.21 -1.25
CA ALA A 84 17.53 -9.46 -1.54
C ALA A 84 16.01 -9.29 -1.27
N VAL A 85 15.19 -9.69 -2.25
CA VAL A 85 13.73 -9.71 -2.13
C VAL A 85 13.25 -11.14 -2.34
N PRO A 86 13.13 -11.97 -1.29
CA PRO A 86 12.79 -13.39 -1.46
C PRO A 86 11.33 -13.64 -1.82
N VAL A 87 10.42 -12.72 -1.48
CA VAL A 87 8.99 -12.88 -1.70
C VAL A 87 8.39 -11.64 -2.34
N LEU A 88 7.74 -11.84 -3.49
CA LEU A 88 7.00 -10.81 -4.21
C LEU A 88 5.51 -11.21 -4.30
N TYR A 89 4.64 -10.33 -3.81
CA TYR A 89 3.20 -10.39 -4.01
C TYR A 89 2.77 -9.39 -5.08
N ARG A 90 1.97 -9.82 -6.02
CA ARG A 90 1.39 -9.01 -7.08
C ARG A 90 0.06 -9.61 -7.53
N ASN A 91 -0.66 -8.96 -8.40
CA ASN A 91 -1.79 -9.60 -9.09
C ASN A 91 -1.27 -10.80 -9.91
N PRO A 92 -1.67 -12.04 -9.58
CA PRO A 92 -1.14 -13.24 -10.24
C PRO A 92 -1.86 -13.59 -11.54
N SER A 93 -2.88 -12.83 -11.95
CA SER A 93 -3.73 -13.18 -13.09
C SER A 93 -3.09 -12.94 -14.46
N TYR A 94 -1.93 -12.29 -14.49
CA TYR A 94 -1.18 -12.04 -15.72
C TYR A 94 0.28 -12.51 -15.62
N THR A 95 0.86 -12.86 -16.77
CA THR A 95 2.29 -13.16 -16.91
C THR A 95 3.10 -11.90 -17.15
N GLY A 96 4.44 -11.98 -17.06
CA GLY A 96 5.32 -10.86 -17.39
C GLY A 96 5.14 -10.41 -18.84
N GLU A 97 5.00 -11.34 -19.79
CA GLU A 97 4.78 -10.99 -21.20
C GLU A 97 3.45 -10.28 -21.44
N GLN A 98 2.37 -10.68 -20.77
CA GLN A 98 1.08 -9.98 -20.84
C GLN A 98 1.18 -8.57 -20.28
N MET A 99 1.87 -8.38 -19.15
CA MET A 99 2.12 -7.05 -18.60
C MET A 99 3.01 -6.20 -19.52
N ARG A 100 4.03 -6.80 -20.14
CA ARG A 100 4.85 -6.14 -21.16
C ARG A 100 4.01 -5.59 -22.31
N GLN A 101 3.05 -6.39 -22.80
CA GLN A 101 2.13 -5.97 -23.87
C GLN A 101 1.24 -4.81 -23.44
N ILE A 102 0.70 -4.85 -22.21
CA ILE A 102 -0.10 -3.75 -21.64
C ILE A 102 0.74 -2.47 -21.60
N LYS A 103 1.93 -2.53 -20.98
CA LYS A 103 2.79 -1.34 -20.80
C LYS A 103 3.29 -0.74 -22.11
N ARG A 104 3.58 -1.55 -23.10
CA ARG A 104 4.02 -1.09 -24.43
C ARG A 104 2.98 -0.28 -25.20
N GLN A 105 1.70 -0.36 -24.83
CA GLN A 105 0.67 0.51 -25.40
C GLN A 105 0.88 1.99 -25.08
N SER A 106 1.57 2.27 -23.96
CA SER A 106 1.86 3.63 -23.51
C SER A 106 3.28 4.11 -23.89
N GLY A 107 4.10 3.25 -24.52
CA GLY A 107 5.46 3.60 -24.93
C GLY A 107 6.51 2.54 -24.57
N PRO A 108 7.81 2.90 -24.68
CA PRO A 108 8.88 2.00 -24.25
C PRO A 108 8.83 1.78 -22.73
N LEU A 109 9.26 0.59 -22.30
CA LEU A 109 9.33 0.28 -20.88
C LEU A 109 10.52 1.00 -20.23
N THR A 110 10.30 1.47 -19.00
CA THR A 110 11.37 1.94 -18.13
C THR A 110 12.16 0.76 -17.55
N ASN A 111 13.32 1.04 -16.94
CA ASN A 111 14.11 0.00 -16.27
C ASN A 111 13.30 -0.70 -15.15
N ASP A 112 12.49 0.06 -14.41
CA ASP A 112 11.63 -0.49 -13.36
C ASP A 112 10.53 -1.39 -13.94
N ALA A 113 9.90 -0.96 -15.05
CA ALA A 113 8.92 -1.79 -15.74
C ALA A 113 9.52 -3.09 -16.32
N GLU A 114 10.73 -3.04 -16.90
CA GLU A 114 11.45 -4.24 -17.36
C GLU A 114 11.82 -5.15 -16.17
N ARG A 115 12.22 -4.56 -15.03
CA ARG A 115 12.49 -5.31 -13.81
C ARG A 115 11.22 -5.99 -13.28
N TYR A 116 10.09 -5.28 -13.26
CA TYR A 116 8.81 -5.86 -12.84
C TYR A 116 8.35 -7.00 -13.73
N VAL A 117 8.43 -6.83 -15.06
CA VAL A 117 8.12 -7.89 -16.02
C VAL A 117 8.99 -9.12 -15.79
N SER A 118 10.30 -8.92 -15.60
CA SER A 118 11.23 -10.02 -15.29
C SER A 118 10.89 -10.69 -13.95
N ALA A 119 10.54 -9.91 -12.94
CA ALA A 119 10.11 -10.43 -11.65
C ALA A 119 8.82 -11.26 -11.75
N CYS A 120 7.87 -10.87 -12.59
CA CYS A 120 6.67 -11.67 -12.85
C CYS A 120 6.97 -13.10 -13.34
N GLU A 121 8.06 -13.27 -14.09
CA GLU A 121 8.49 -14.59 -14.58
C GLU A 121 9.35 -15.35 -13.56
N GLN A 122 10.11 -14.63 -12.73
CA GLN A 122 11.02 -15.23 -11.75
C GLN A 122 10.29 -15.71 -10.49
N TYR A 123 9.31 -14.92 -9.99
CA TYR A 123 8.55 -15.26 -8.79
C TYR A 123 7.32 -16.11 -9.13
N ASN A 124 7.56 -17.36 -9.57
CA ASN A 124 6.54 -18.31 -10.01
C ASN A 124 6.48 -19.59 -9.17
N GLN A 125 7.29 -19.68 -8.11
CA GLN A 125 7.30 -20.83 -7.21
C GLN A 125 6.40 -20.61 -6.00
N PRO A 126 5.88 -21.66 -5.37
CA PRO A 126 5.17 -21.56 -4.09
C PRO A 126 6.03 -20.85 -3.03
N LEU A 127 5.39 -20.05 -2.20
CA LEU A 127 6.05 -19.29 -1.16
C LEU A 127 6.61 -20.22 -0.07
N ALA A 128 7.93 -20.23 0.10
CA ALA A 128 8.59 -20.96 1.19
C ALA A 128 8.37 -20.29 2.55
N GLU A 129 8.22 -18.97 2.56
CA GLU A 129 8.00 -18.16 3.76
C GLU A 129 6.74 -17.29 3.60
N PRO A 130 5.51 -17.84 3.77
CA PRO A 130 4.29 -17.05 3.66
C PRO A 130 4.25 -15.92 4.68
N PHE A 131 3.75 -14.74 4.26
CA PHE A 131 3.69 -13.53 5.07
C PHE A 131 3.03 -13.76 6.43
N ASP A 132 1.85 -14.36 6.45
CA ASP A 132 1.04 -14.54 7.65
C ASP A 132 1.71 -15.42 8.72
N LEU A 133 2.57 -16.34 8.31
CA LEU A 133 3.26 -17.25 9.23
C LEU A 133 4.53 -16.62 9.82
N HIS A 134 5.10 -15.62 9.18
CA HIS A 134 6.44 -15.11 9.50
C HIS A 134 6.47 -13.61 9.86
N MET A 135 5.30 -12.96 9.98
CA MET A 135 5.19 -11.55 10.34
C MET A 135 4.62 -11.31 11.74
N SER A 136 4.84 -12.27 12.67
CA SER A 136 4.54 -12.11 14.11
C SER A 136 3.08 -11.70 14.40
N GLY A 137 2.13 -12.28 13.66
CA GLY A 137 0.69 -12.00 13.82
C GLY A 137 0.17 -10.85 12.97
N ILE A 138 1.03 -10.21 12.18
CA ILE A 138 0.57 -9.37 11.08
C ILE A 138 0.15 -10.30 9.95
N THR A 139 -1.06 -10.12 9.41
CA THR A 139 -1.59 -10.91 8.30
C THR A 139 -2.00 -10.04 7.12
N ALA A 140 -2.06 -10.65 5.93
CA ALA A 140 -2.45 -9.97 4.71
C ALA A 140 -3.50 -10.76 3.92
N ASN A 141 -4.64 -10.14 3.63
CA ASN A 141 -5.62 -10.69 2.68
C ASN A 141 -5.53 -9.92 1.36
N LEU A 142 -5.50 -10.66 0.25
CA LEU A 142 -5.25 -10.12 -1.07
C LEU A 142 -6.44 -10.32 -2.00
N PHE A 143 -6.79 -9.27 -2.75
CA PHE A 143 -7.84 -9.30 -3.78
C PHE A 143 -7.32 -8.63 -5.05
N TRP A 144 -7.88 -9.01 -6.18
CA TRP A 144 -7.53 -8.43 -7.49
C TRP A 144 -8.64 -8.71 -8.50
N ASN A 145 -8.68 -7.90 -9.54
CA ASN A 145 -9.45 -8.17 -10.74
C ASN A 145 -8.63 -9.00 -11.73
N PRO A 146 -9.26 -9.95 -12.45
CA PRO A 146 -8.52 -10.84 -13.33
C PRO A 146 -8.23 -10.22 -14.71
N TYR A 147 -7.03 -10.46 -15.23
CA TYR A 147 -6.74 -10.35 -16.65
C TYR A 147 -7.29 -11.60 -17.39
N PRO A 148 -7.85 -11.49 -18.60
CA PRO A 148 -8.00 -10.29 -19.43
C PRO A 148 -9.35 -9.55 -19.26
N THR A 149 -10.11 -9.82 -18.21
CA THR A 149 -11.38 -9.08 -17.97
C THR A 149 -11.10 -7.58 -17.80
N PHE A 150 -10.02 -7.25 -17.11
CA PHE A 150 -9.46 -5.91 -17.02
C PHE A 150 -8.12 -5.89 -17.75
N THR A 151 -7.81 -4.78 -18.42
CA THR A 151 -6.62 -4.64 -19.26
C THR A 151 -5.85 -3.33 -19.01
N ASN A 152 -6.38 -2.43 -18.16
CA ASN A 152 -5.64 -1.27 -17.69
C ASN A 152 -4.93 -1.60 -16.37
N THR A 153 -3.80 -0.99 -16.12
CA THR A 153 -2.97 -1.24 -14.94
C THR A 153 -3.69 -0.91 -13.64
N ASN A 154 -4.49 0.17 -13.62
CA ASN A 154 -5.20 0.63 -12.44
C ASN A 154 -6.22 -0.41 -11.94
N ASP A 155 -7.11 -0.87 -12.81
CA ASP A 155 -8.12 -1.86 -12.43
C ASP A 155 -7.55 -3.28 -12.22
N LEU A 156 -6.30 -3.52 -12.64
CA LEU A 156 -5.52 -4.72 -12.31
C LEU A 156 -4.76 -4.60 -10.97
N SER A 157 -4.99 -3.56 -10.19
CA SER A 157 -4.33 -3.38 -8.89
C SER A 157 -4.53 -4.57 -7.96
N LEU A 158 -3.47 -4.90 -7.21
CA LEU A 158 -3.54 -5.79 -6.05
C LEU A 158 -4.08 -5.00 -4.86
N VAL A 159 -5.22 -5.39 -4.34
CA VAL A 159 -5.82 -4.81 -3.13
C VAL A 159 -5.34 -5.59 -1.93
N ILE A 160 -4.80 -4.90 -0.92
CA ILE A 160 -4.17 -5.51 0.25
C ILE A 160 -4.88 -5.04 1.51
N PHE A 161 -5.32 -6.00 2.34
CA PHE A 161 -5.73 -5.73 3.72
C PHE A 161 -4.63 -6.21 4.66
N ILE A 162 -3.96 -5.31 5.34
CA ILE A 162 -3.02 -5.62 6.43
C ILE A 162 -3.79 -5.62 7.75
N LYS A 163 -3.59 -6.65 8.57
CA LYS A 163 -4.27 -6.79 9.87
C LYS A 163 -3.28 -7.07 10.97
N TYR A 164 -3.51 -6.45 12.12
CA TYR A 164 -2.78 -6.74 13.35
C TYR A 164 -3.61 -6.36 14.57
N ALA A 165 -3.67 -7.26 15.57
CA ALA A 165 -4.34 -7.01 16.85
C ALA A 165 -5.79 -6.50 16.73
N GLY A 166 -6.52 -6.95 15.71
CA GLY A 166 -7.90 -6.51 15.44
C GLY A 166 -8.02 -5.23 14.59
N CYS A 167 -6.94 -4.52 14.33
CA CYS A 167 -6.92 -3.36 13.43
C CYS A 167 -6.73 -3.79 11.99
N LYS A 168 -7.35 -3.07 11.06
CA LYS A 168 -7.36 -3.38 9.63
C LYS A 168 -7.03 -2.14 8.78
N PHE A 169 -6.09 -2.31 7.87
CA PHE A 169 -5.56 -1.26 6.99
C PHE A 169 -5.73 -1.70 5.53
N LEU A 170 -6.36 -0.85 4.72
CA LEU A 170 -6.67 -1.15 3.31
C LEU A 170 -5.77 -0.34 2.37
N PHE A 171 -5.07 -1.05 1.48
CA PHE A 171 -4.27 -0.53 0.38
C PHE A 171 -4.86 -1.00 -0.94
N PRO A 172 -5.61 -0.19 -1.66
CA PRO A 172 -6.28 -0.57 -2.90
C PRO A 172 -5.42 -0.40 -4.16
N GLY A 173 -4.20 0.12 -4.04
CA GLY A 173 -3.44 0.60 -5.20
C GLY A 173 -4.20 1.71 -5.92
N ASP A 174 -4.18 1.67 -7.25
CA ASP A 174 -4.82 2.67 -8.09
C ASP A 174 -6.18 2.24 -8.65
N LEU A 175 -6.82 1.31 -7.95
CA LEU A 175 -8.10 0.77 -8.37
C LEU A 175 -9.11 1.89 -8.67
N GLU A 176 -9.66 1.92 -9.87
CA GLU A 176 -10.67 2.90 -10.26
C GLU A 176 -12.10 2.38 -10.06
N ARG A 177 -13.09 3.22 -10.29
CA ARG A 177 -14.51 2.86 -10.06
C ARG A 177 -14.94 1.53 -10.72
N PRO A 178 -14.53 1.22 -11.97
CA PRO A 178 -14.91 -0.06 -12.58
C PRO A 178 -14.34 -1.25 -11.82
N GLY A 179 -13.07 -1.20 -11.44
CA GLY A 179 -12.40 -2.24 -10.68
C GLY A 179 -13.00 -2.40 -9.28
N TRP A 180 -13.28 -1.30 -8.57
CA TRP A 180 -13.98 -1.33 -7.29
C TRP A 180 -15.34 -2.03 -7.39
N ARG A 181 -16.16 -1.63 -8.38
CA ARG A 181 -17.49 -2.21 -8.58
C ARG A 181 -17.45 -3.70 -8.90
N ALA A 182 -16.43 -4.17 -9.62
CA ALA A 182 -16.25 -5.60 -9.89
C ALA A 182 -15.92 -6.36 -8.60
N LEU A 183 -14.99 -5.87 -7.77
CA LEU A 183 -14.69 -6.50 -6.48
C LEU A 183 -15.88 -6.46 -5.52
N LEU A 184 -16.68 -5.39 -5.54
CA LEU A 184 -17.89 -5.28 -4.72
C LEU A 184 -18.99 -6.30 -5.07
N GLN A 185 -18.94 -6.97 -6.24
CA GLN A 185 -19.83 -8.10 -6.53
C GLN A 185 -19.48 -9.35 -5.71
N ARG A 186 -18.26 -9.45 -5.20
CA ARG A 186 -17.78 -10.58 -4.42
C ARG A 186 -18.21 -10.43 -2.96
N GLN A 187 -18.84 -11.45 -2.41
CA GLN A 187 -19.26 -11.45 -1.00
C GLN A 187 -18.05 -11.43 -0.06
N ASP A 188 -17.02 -12.23 -0.33
CA ASP A 188 -15.80 -12.29 0.47
C ASP A 188 -15.10 -10.93 0.56
N PHE A 189 -15.07 -10.16 -0.53
CA PHE A 189 -14.52 -8.82 -0.54
C PHE A 189 -15.34 -7.83 0.30
N ARG A 190 -16.67 -7.86 0.19
CA ARG A 190 -17.54 -7.02 1.02
C ARG A 190 -17.42 -7.35 2.52
N GLU A 191 -17.29 -8.63 2.86
CA GLU A 191 -17.04 -9.04 4.26
C GLU A 191 -15.66 -8.55 4.73
N GLU A 192 -14.65 -8.59 3.86
CA GLU A 192 -13.32 -8.12 4.20
C GLU A 192 -13.26 -6.60 4.38
N LEU A 193 -14.06 -5.82 3.65
CA LEU A 193 -14.17 -4.36 3.83
C LEU A 193 -14.67 -3.95 5.21
N LYS A 194 -15.51 -4.79 5.83
CA LYS A 194 -16.06 -4.48 7.16
C LYS A 194 -14.95 -4.26 8.18
N TYR A 195 -15.18 -3.28 9.04
CA TYR A 195 -14.23 -2.93 10.12
C TYR A 195 -12.84 -2.50 9.63
N THR A 196 -12.75 -1.93 8.43
CA THR A 196 -11.54 -1.24 7.99
C THR A 196 -11.34 0.02 8.86
N ASP A 197 -10.22 0.11 9.56
CA ASP A 197 -9.91 1.24 10.42
C ASP A 197 -9.33 2.41 9.62
N ILE A 198 -8.37 2.11 8.74
CA ILE A 198 -7.72 3.12 7.90
C ILE A 198 -7.68 2.63 6.46
N LEU A 199 -8.12 3.51 5.56
CA LEU A 199 -8.07 3.31 4.12
C LEU A 199 -7.02 4.25 3.52
N VAL A 200 -6.07 3.70 2.76
CA VAL A 200 -5.25 4.49 1.85
C VAL A 200 -6.08 4.78 0.61
N ALA A 201 -6.18 6.06 0.25
CA ALA A 201 -7.04 6.47 -0.84
C ALA A 201 -6.54 5.90 -2.18
N SER A 202 -7.44 5.26 -2.91
CA SER A 202 -7.13 4.69 -4.22
C SER A 202 -6.71 5.77 -5.22
N HIS A 203 -5.76 5.43 -6.09
CA HIS A 203 -5.27 6.30 -7.15
C HIS A 203 -4.87 7.69 -6.62
N HIS A 204 -4.07 7.68 -5.53
CA HIS A 204 -3.57 8.88 -4.85
C HIS A 204 -4.69 9.84 -4.41
N GLY A 205 -5.88 9.30 -4.13
CA GLY A 205 -7.05 10.10 -3.75
C GLY A 205 -7.65 10.93 -4.88
N ARG A 206 -7.43 10.57 -6.13
CA ARG A 206 -8.06 11.19 -7.30
C ARG A 206 -9.53 10.82 -7.42
N ASP A 207 -10.30 11.64 -8.12
CA ASP A 207 -11.73 11.42 -8.36
C ASP A 207 -12.02 10.05 -8.98
N SER A 208 -11.21 9.58 -9.95
CA SER A 208 -11.40 8.26 -10.59
C SER A 208 -11.28 7.08 -9.61
N GLY A 209 -10.43 7.22 -8.57
CA GLY A 209 -10.24 6.21 -7.52
C GLY A 209 -11.31 6.24 -6.43
N PHE A 210 -12.07 7.33 -6.30
CA PHE A 210 -13.12 7.47 -5.31
C PHE A 210 -14.39 6.74 -5.75
N CYS A 211 -14.75 5.67 -5.04
CA CYS A 211 -15.96 4.86 -5.29
C CYS A 211 -16.88 4.92 -4.05
N PRO A 212 -17.96 5.74 -4.08
CA PRO A 212 -18.86 5.90 -2.93
C PRO A 212 -19.47 4.58 -2.43
N GLU A 213 -19.69 3.61 -3.34
CA GLU A 213 -20.30 2.33 -3.02
C GLU A 213 -19.47 1.50 -2.04
N VAL A 214 -18.14 1.73 -1.96
CA VAL A 214 -17.25 1.08 -0.98
C VAL A 214 -17.69 1.40 0.45
N PHE A 215 -18.10 2.63 0.68
CA PHE A 215 -18.47 3.14 2.00
C PHE A 215 -19.86 2.68 2.47
N ASN A 216 -20.60 1.97 1.63
CA ASN A 216 -21.77 1.19 2.07
C ASN A 216 -21.36 -0.08 2.86
N HIS A 217 -20.10 -0.47 2.80
CA HIS A 217 -19.58 -1.70 3.41
C HIS A 217 -18.53 -1.45 4.50
N CYS A 218 -17.96 -0.25 4.57
CA CYS A 218 -17.02 0.15 5.62
C CYS A 218 -17.18 1.63 5.98
N GLU A 219 -16.85 1.97 7.21
CA GLU A 219 -16.77 3.35 7.72
C GLU A 219 -15.38 3.53 8.34
N PRO A 220 -14.34 3.82 7.56
CA PRO A 220 -12.99 3.98 8.09
C PRO A 220 -12.92 5.10 9.13
N THR A 221 -12.09 4.93 10.14
CA THR A 221 -11.84 5.97 11.14
C THR A 221 -11.05 7.13 10.53
N ALA A 222 -10.18 6.82 9.56
CA ALA A 222 -9.47 7.83 8.78
C ALA A 222 -9.10 7.32 7.38
N VAL A 223 -8.83 8.28 6.49
CA VAL A 223 -8.26 8.05 5.16
C VAL A 223 -6.89 8.71 5.08
N VAL A 224 -5.94 8.03 4.47
CA VAL A 224 -4.60 8.57 4.12
C VAL A 224 -4.53 8.74 2.61
N ILE A 225 -4.18 9.94 2.16
CA ILE A 225 -3.94 10.26 0.74
C ILE A 225 -2.43 10.43 0.55
N SER A 226 -1.81 9.54 -0.24
CA SER A 226 -0.42 9.69 -0.69
C SER A 226 -0.42 10.43 -2.02
N ASP A 227 -0.08 11.71 -2.02
CA ASP A 227 -0.08 12.53 -3.25
C ASP A 227 0.79 13.78 -3.08
N LYS A 228 1.29 14.29 -4.22
CA LYS A 228 2.00 15.57 -4.35
C LYS A 228 1.07 16.78 -4.13
N PRO A 229 1.61 18.02 -4.12
CA PRO A 229 0.79 19.22 -4.10
C PRO A 229 -0.29 19.23 -5.17
N ILE A 230 -1.44 19.87 -4.85
CA ILE A 230 -2.60 19.89 -5.75
C ILE A 230 -2.28 20.72 -7.00
N GLU A 231 -2.35 20.08 -8.16
CA GLU A 231 -2.20 20.69 -9.48
C GLU A 231 -3.51 20.66 -10.29
N HIS A 232 -4.40 19.70 -9.96
CA HIS A 232 -5.62 19.46 -10.71
C HIS A 232 -6.85 19.37 -9.77
N GLU A 233 -8.02 19.74 -10.28
CA GLU A 233 -9.28 19.65 -9.53
C GLU A 233 -9.58 18.19 -9.08
N THR A 234 -9.18 17.19 -9.88
CA THR A 234 -9.37 15.76 -9.57
C THR A 234 -8.63 15.29 -8.30
N GLN A 235 -7.69 16.10 -7.78
CA GLN A 235 -6.96 15.86 -6.54
C GLN A 235 -7.63 16.49 -5.31
N ARG A 236 -8.74 17.25 -5.49
CA ARG A 236 -9.41 17.99 -4.41
C ARG A 236 -10.46 17.16 -3.66
N MET A 237 -10.19 15.85 -3.45
CA MET A 237 -11.15 14.90 -2.89
C MET A 237 -11.15 14.82 -1.36
N VAL A 238 -10.38 15.67 -0.66
CA VAL A 238 -10.37 15.68 0.82
C VAL A 238 -11.77 15.87 1.42
N PRO A 239 -12.65 16.78 0.93
CA PRO A 239 -14.00 16.90 1.44
C PRO A 239 -14.84 15.64 1.25
N ASP A 240 -14.73 14.97 0.10
CA ASP A 240 -15.48 13.77 -0.24
C ASP A 240 -15.08 12.61 0.68
N TYR A 241 -13.78 12.37 0.85
CA TYR A 241 -13.29 11.38 1.81
C TYR A 241 -13.68 11.73 3.25
N ARG A 242 -13.67 13.03 3.60
CA ARG A 242 -14.11 13.47 4.94
C ARG A 242 -15.58 13.16 5.22
N ALA A 243 -16.42 13.20 4.19
CA ALA A 243 -17.87 12.95 4.32
C ALA A 243 -18.20 11.46 4.55
N VAL A 244 -17.30 10.54 4.20
CA VAL A 244 -17.55 9.08 4.25
C VAL A 244 -16.77 8.36 5.36
N VAL A 245 -15.96 9.08 6.14
CA VAL A 245 -15.26 8.52 7.29
C VAL A 245 -16.02 8.72 8.58
N SER A 246 -15.74 7.89 9.57
CA SER A 246 -16.29 7.96 10.92
C SER A 246 -16.12 9.37 11.54
N THR A 247 -17.09 9.79 12.32
CA THR A 247 -17.00 11.04 13.09
C THR A 247 -15.94 11.00 14.20
N LYS A 248 -15.46 9.80 14.58
CA LYS A 248 -14.47 9.64 15.65
C LYS A 248 -13.10 10.20 15.28
N GLY A 249 -12.64 9.96 14.05
CA GLY A 249 -11.27 10.30 13.63
C GLY A 249 -10.18 9.56 14.42
N VAL A 250 -8.93 9.76 14.06
CA VAL A 250 -7.75 9.16 14.73
C VAL A 250 -6.96 10.20 15.53
N PRO A 251 -6.41 9.84 16.69
CA PRO A 251 -5.51 10.72 17.42
C PRO A 251 -4.16 10.81 16.68
N VAL A 252 -3.69 12.01 16.40
CA VAL A 252 -2.36 12.30 15.84
C VAL A 252 -1.49 12.87 16.95
N ARG A 253 -0.52 12.10 17.43
CA ARG A 253 0.32 12.49 18.59
C ARG A 253 1.18 13.71 18.31
N THR A 254 1.72 13.81 17.10
CA THR A 254 2.57 14.92 16.68
C THR A 254 1.87 16.29 16.83
N THR A 255 0.55 16.32 16.61
CA THR A 255 -0.24 17.56 16.65
C THR A 255 -1.13 17.69 17.90
N GLY A 256 -1.38 16.60 18.62
CA GLY A 256 -2.35 16.51 19.70
C GLY A 256 -3.82 16.60 19.24
N LYS A 257 -4.08 16.56 17.92
CA LYS A 257 -5.42 16.73 17.33
C LYS A 257 -5.96 15.40 16.82
N ARG A 258 -7.28 15.30 16.68
CA ARG A 258 -7.93 14.21 15.94
C ARG A 258 -8.06 14.59 14.48
N ARG A 259 -7.74 13.65 13.61
CA ARG A 259 -7.79 13.84 12.15
C ARG A 259 -8.65 12.74 11.52
N HIS A 260 -9.23 13.04 10.38
CA HIS A 260 -10.10 12.15 9.60
C HIS A 260 -9.51 11.87 8.22
N VAL A 261 -8.83 12.84 7.66
CA VAL A 261 -8.06 12.72 6.43
C VAL A 261 -6.67 13.26 6.70
N LEU A 262 -5.66 12.47 6.39
CA LEU A 262 -4.25 12.83 6.38
C LEU A 262 -3.76 12.82 4.94
N THR A 263 -2.77 13.66 4.63
CA THR A 263 -2.18 13.70 3.28
C THR A 263 -0.67 13.82 3.39
N THR A 264 0.10 13.03 2.62
CA THR A 264 1.56 13.11 2.66
C THR A 264 2.07 14.50 2.28
N ARG A 265 1.47 15.14 1.30
CA ARG A 265 1.80 16.52 0.88
C ARG A 265 1.72 17.58 1.98
N ARG A 266 1.02 17.32 3.07
CA ARG A 266 0.85 18.23 4.21
C ARG A 266 1.54 17.73 5.46
N ASP A 267 1.47 16.43 5.67
CA ASP A 267 1.82 15.79 6.93
C ASP A 267 3.22 15.13 6.85
N GLY A 268 3.84 15.08 5.63
CA GLY A 268 5.06 14.32 5.38
C GLY A 268 4.79 12.82 5.49
N TRP A 269 5.77 12.02 5.91
CA TRP A 269 5.50 10.62 6.20
C TRP A 269 4.47 10.48 7.34
N ILE A 270 3.64 9.43 7.24
CA ILE A 270 2.57 9.12 8.20
C ILE A 270 2.86 7.73 8.77
N GLN A 271 3.11 7.64 10.06
CA GLN A 271 3.33 6.36 10.74
C GLN A 271 2.15 6.00 11.63
N ILE A 272 1.64 4.80 11.47
CA ILE A 272 0.63 4.18 12.32
C ILE A 272 1.34 3.12 13.15
N THR A 273 1.23 3.25 14.48
CA THR A 273 1.74 2.25 15.41
C THR A 273 0.56 1.58 16.09
N VAL A 274 0.52 0.24 16.06
CA VAL A 274 -0.52 -0.58 16.67
C VAL A 274 0.12 -1.47 17.72
N ASP A 275 -0.35 -1.40 18.96
CA ASP A 275 0.12 -2.28 20.03
C ASP A 275 -0.60 -3.65 19.99
N SER A 276 -0.13 -4.59 20.80
CA SER A 276 -0.68 -5.95 20.88
C SER A 276 -2.12 -6.03 21.41
N THR A 277 -2.68 -4.92 21.90
CA THR A 277 -4.06 -4.84 22.40
C THR A 277 -5.00 -4.23 21.36
N GLY A 278 -4.48 -3.78 20.22
CA GLY A 278 -5.24 -3.15 19.15
C GLY A 278 -5.42 -1.64 19.31
N HIS A 279 -4.76 -1.02 20.28
CA HIS A 279 -4.72 0.43 20.30
C HIS A 279 -3.73 0.95 19.27
N TYR A 280 -4.15 1.97 18.52
CA TYR A 280 -3.27 2.60 17.54
C TYR A 280 -3.32 4.12 17.63
N PHE A 281 -2.22 4.72 17.20
CA PHE A 281 -2.04 6.16 17.09
C PHE A 281 -1.21 6.48 15.87
N ILE A 282 -1.29 7.73 15.45
CA ILE A 282 -0.57 8.23 14.28
C ILE A 282 0.46 9.27 14.70
N ASP A 283 1.64 9.16 14.11
CA ASP A 283 2.66 10.20 14.08
C ASP A 283 2.82 10.70 12.64
N THR A 284 3.15 11.96 12.48
CA THR A 284 3.42 12.61 11.20
C THR A 284 4.77 13.32 11.25
N GLU A 285 5.42 13.48 10.11
CA GLU A 285 6.69 14.19 10.01
C GLU A 285 6.54 15.66 10.39
N TYR A 286 5.52 16.30 9.83
CA TYR A 286 5.25 17.70 10.07
C TYR A 286 4.10 17.89 11.04
N ARG A 287 4.06 19.03 11.70
CA ARG A 287 2.99 19.38 12.66
C ARG A 287 1.76 19.99 11.99
N GLY A 288 1.60 19.89 10.70
CA GLY A 288 0.46 20.17 9.83
C GLY A 288 -0.41 21.41 10.13
#